data_8d384a5d0c4ebd442d4eadf4ba93e8de
#
_entry.id   8d384a5d0c4ebd442d4eadf4ba93e8de
#
_cell.length_a   1.000
_cell.length_b   1.000
_cell.length_c   1.000
_cell.angle_alpha   90.00
_cell.angle_beta   90.00
_cell.angle_gamma   90.00
#
_symmetry.space_group_name_H-M   'P 1'
#
loop_
_entity.id
_entity.type
_entity.pdbx_description
1 polymer ?
#
loop_
_entity_poly.entity_id
_entity_poly.type
_entity_poly.pdbx_seq_one_letter_code
_entity_poly.pdbx_strand_id
1 'polypeptide(L)'
;MVLILVGMFGWAVYDLTDNEETDRSDFETINESEVETGQRENESEVSEQEQDKGNIGIQVGNEAPNFSLETLSGEKVQLADYRGERVMLNFWATWCPPCRAEMPDMQKFHEQTDIKILAVNLTESEAARQDVHDFVEEYGLTFPILMDENTNVATEYAIRPIPTTYMIDSNGIIQQKSFGPMNYEQMVQALNVME
;
A
#
# COMPACT_ATOMS: atom_id res chain seq x y z
N MET A 1 -61.12 -15.13 9.42
CA MET A 1 -61.01 -14.91 10.85
C MET A 1 -59.64 -14.22 11.04
N VAL A 2 -59.54 -12.94 10.78
CA VAL A 2 -59.77 -11.76 11.60
C VAL A 2 -59.17 -11.89 12.99
N LEU A 3 -58.21 -11.07 13.25
CA LEU A 3 -57.94 -10.12 14.32
C LEU A 3 -56.43 -9.95 14.49
N ILE A 4 -55.88 -8.81 14.06
CA ILE A 4 -55.62 -7.58 14.82
C ILE A 4 -54.56 -7.81 15.91
N LEU A 5 -53.41 -7.12 15.76
CA LEU A 5 -53.01 -6.16 16.76
C LEU A 5 -51.95 -5.21 16.17
N VAL A 6 -52.42 -4.02 15.96
CA VAL A 6 -51.71 -2.75 15.89
C VAL A 6 -51.30 -2.36 17.32
N GLY A 7 -50.12 -1.94 17.51
CA GLY A 7 -49.63 -1.33 18.73
C GLY A 7 -48.11 -1.61 18.88
N MET A 8 -47.25 -0.70 18.92
CA MET A 8 -47.17 0.62 19.47
C MET A 8 -46.05 1.40 18.78
N PHE A 9 -46.48 2.39 18.07
CA PHE A 9 -45.70 3.60 17.85
C PHE A 9 -45.60 4.34 19.18
N GLY A 10 -44.41 4.84 19.45
CA GLY A 10 -44.30 5.91 20.41
C GLY A 10 -43.35 5.63 21.56
N TRP A 11 -42.17 6.11 21.42
CA TRP A 11 -41.29 6.68 22.46
C TRP A 11 -39.88 6.76 21.90
N ALA A 12 -39.19 7.80 21.81
CA ALA A 12 -39.32 9.13 22.39
C ALA A 12 -38.51 10.08 21.52
N VAL A 13 -39.22 11.06 21.08
CA VAL A 13 -38.62 12.37 20.81
C VAL A 13 -38.75 13.12 22.13
N TYR A 14 -37.73 13.08 22.94
CA TYR A 14 -37.53 13.94 24.09
C TYR A 14 -36.03 13.86 24.46
N ASP A 15 -35.29 14.80 24.14
CA ASP A 15 -34.62 15.79 24.94
C ASP A 15 -33.58 16.53 24.07
N LEU A 16 -34.07 17.52 23.42
CA LEU A 16 -33.30 18.65 22.95
C LEU A 16 -33.87 19.82 23.72
N THR A 17 -33.06 20.35 24.57
CA THR A 17 -33.05 21.69 25.17
C THR A 17 -32.81 21.61 26.64
N ASP A 18 -31.83 22.29 26.98
CA ASP A 18 -31.53 23.23 28.07
C ASP A 18 -30.10 23.07 28.50
N ASN A 19 -29.40 24.09 28.20
CA ASN A 19 -29.09 25.27 29.01
C ASN A 19 -27.79 25.09 29.77
N GLU A 20 -26.90 25.98 29.92
CA GLU A 20 -26.93 27.43 30.04
C GLU A 20 -25.50 27.98 29.93
N GLU A 21 -25.44 29.17 29.41
CA GLU A 21 -24.42 30.19 29.68
C GLU A 21 -24.09 30.34 31.17
N THR A 22 -22.83 30.49 31.43
CA THR A 22 -22.16 31.36 32.43
C THR A 22 -20.70 30.88 32.48
N ASP A 23 -19.69 31.65 32.42
CA ASP A 23 -19.50 32.97 32.97
C ASP A 23 -18.30 33.67 32.28
N ARG A 24 -18.47 34.92 32.09
CA ARG A 24 -17.49 35.87 31.57
C ARG A 24 -16.91 36.60 32.78
N SER A 25 -15.61 36.56 32.96
CA SER A 25 -14.74 37.49 33.65
C SER A 25 -13.47 36.73 34.05
N ASP A 26 -12.26 37.14 33.84
CA ASP A 26 -11.72 38.45 33.92
C ASP A 26 -10.50 38.57 33.01
N PHE A 27 -10.55 39.63 32.24
CA PHE A 27 -9.42 40.18 31.51
C PHE A 27 -8.76 41.19 32.40
N GLU A 28 -7.60 40.92 32.91
CA GLU A 28 -6.73 41.97 33.44
C GLU A 28 -5.49 42.17 32.58
N THR A 29 -5.51 43.32 31.96
CA THR A 29 -4.42 44.05 31.34
C THR A 29 -3.28 44.31 32.31
N ILE A 30 -2.06 43.96 31.92
CA ILE A 30 -0.86 44.64 32.39
C ILE A 30 0.03 44.95 31.19
N ASN A 31 0.02 46.09 30.95
CA ASN A 31 0.84 47.28 30.63
C ASN A 31 2.23 47.01 30.02
N GLU A 32 2.43 47.82 28.96
CA GLU A 32 3.70 48.18 28.35
C GLU A 32 4.71 48.75 29.35
N SER A 33 5.94 48.32 29.24
CA SER A 33 7.10 49.23 29.34
C SER A 33 8.35 48.54 28.74
N GLU A 34 8.76 49.06 27.62
CA GLU A 34 10.07 49.63 27.27
C GLU A 34 11.33 48.75 27.36
N VAL A 35 11.89 48.51 26.15
CA VAL A 35 13.24 48.92 25.71
C VAL A 35 14.42 48.07 26.25
N GLU A 36 15.13 47.39 25.42
CA GLU A 36 16.38 47.81 24.79
C GLU A 36 16.92 46.85 23.75
N THR A 37 17.41 47.46 22.70
CA THR A 37 18.27 47.01 21.63
C THR A 37 19.35 46.00 22.03
N GLY A 38 19.41 44.90 21.30
CA GLY A 38 20.56 44.01 21.26
C GLY A 38 20.59 43.28 19.93
N GLN A 39 21.16 43.92 18.91
CA GLN A 39 21.60 43.28 17.68
C GLN A 39 22.55 42.14 18.04
N ARG A 40 22.20 40.95 17.67
CA ARG A 40 23.13 39.89 17.34
C ARG A 40 22.62 39.21 16.09
N GLU A 41 23.13 39.70 14.99
CA GLU A 41 23.25 38.93 13.75
C GLU A 41 23.97 37.63 14.09
N ASN A 42 23.26 36.55 13.96
CA ASN A 42 23.86 35.24 13.84
C ASN A 42 23.18 34.61 12.63
N GLU A 43 23.72 34.95 11.47
CA GLU A 43 23.56 34.17 10.26
C GLU A 43 24.09 32.77 10.55
N SER A 44 23.22 31.89 10.97
CA SER A 44 23.45 30.46 10.78
C SER A 44 22.87 30.12 9.42
N GLU A 45 23.74 30.10 8.42
CA GLU A 45 23.52 29.40 7.17
C GLU A 45 23.10 27.95 7.51
N VAL A 46 21.80 27.72 7.57
CA VAL A 46 21.25 26.37 7.50
C VAL A 46 21.50 25.94 6.07
N SER A 47 22.54 25.17 5.88
CA SER A 47 22.82 24.48 4.64
C SER A 47 21.59 23.66 4.24
N GLU A 48 20.85 24.17 3.24
CA GLU A 48 19.89 23.41 2.45
C GLU A 48 20.63 22.30 1.71
N GLN A 49 20.86 21.19 2.40
CA GLN A 49 21.16 19.88 1.84
C GLN A 49 20.33 18.84 2.60
N GLU A 50 19.04 19.05 2.70
CA GLU A 50 18.12 17.93 2.78
C GLU A 50 18.08 17.33 1.37
N GLN A 51 18.93 16.35 1.14
CA GLN A 51 18.72 15.35 0.11
C GLN A 51 17.30 14.83 0.33
N ASP A 52 16.45 15.04 -0.67
CA ASP A 52 15.13 14.41 -0.81
C ASP A 52 15.32 12.89 -0.71
N LYS A 53 15.36 12.37 0.51
CA LYS A 53 15.18 10.96 0.79
C LYS A 53 13.71 10.74 0.58
N GLY A 54 13.37 10.26 -0.61
CA GLY A 54 12.02 9.89 -0.97
C GLY A 54 11.32 9.23 0.20
N ASN A 55 10.12 9.69 0.54
CA ASN A 55 9.36 9.18 1.67
C ASN A 55 9.10 7.68 1.43
N ILE A 56 9.74 6.79 2.20
CA ILE A 56 9.52 5.33 2.09
C ILE A 56 8.11 5.02 2.57
N GLY A 57 7.34 4.29 1.76
CA GLY A 57 5.97 3.95 2.09
C GLY A 57 5.24 3.25 0.94
N ILE A 58 3.94 3.03 1.12
CA ILE A 58 3.11 2.22 0.22
C ILE A 58 2.09 3.05 -0.59
N GLN A 59 2.28 4.37 -0.61
CA GLN A 59 1.45 5.25 -1.42
C GLN A 59 2.13 5.56 -2.76
N VAL A 60 1.33 5.89 -3.77
CA VAL A 60 1.86 6.39 -5.04
C VAL A 60 2.70 7.64 -4.77
N GLY A 61 3.88 7.68 -5.38
CA GLY A 61 4.89 8.72 -5.17
C GLY A 61 5.90 8.42 -4.06
N ASN A 62 5.68 7.39 -3.23
CA ASN A 62 6.67 6.97 -2.24
C ASN A 62 7.68 6.00 -2.85
N GLU A 63 8.88 5.95 -2.27
CA GLU A 63 9.81 4.86 -2.48
C GLU A 63 9.25 3.59 -1.82
N ALA A 64 9.15 2.51 -2.59
CA ALA A 64 8.63 1.23 -2.12
C ALA A 64 9.53 0.66 -0.99
N PRO A 65 8.94 0.19 0.13
CA PRO A 65 9.70 -0.46 1.20
C PRO A 65 10.55 -1.63 0.65
N ASN A 66 11.83 -1.66 1.02
CA ASN A 66 12.68 -2.78 0.62
C ASN A 66 12.38 -4.01 1.47
N PHE A 67 12.41 -5.17 0.85
CA PHE A 67 12.25 -6.45 1.51
C PHE A 67 13.25 -7.47 0.98
N SER A 68 13.35 -8.60 1.66
CA SER A 68 14.12 -9.77 1.21
C SER A 68 13.31 -11.04 1.45
N LEU A 69 13.10 -11.80 0.38
CA LEU A 69 12.41 -13.10 0.40
C LEU A 69 13.22 -14.15 -0.36
N GLU A 70 12.93 -15.41 -0.08
CA GLU A 70 13.39 -16.51 -0.91
C GLU A 70 12.40 -16.79 -2.03
N THR A 71 12.92 -17.12 -3.20
CA THR A 71 12.10 -17.63 -4.30
C THR A 71 11.63 -19.05 -4.04
N LEU A 72 10.69 -19.52 -4.85
CA LEU A 72 10.28 -20.93 -4.87
C LEU A 72 11.46 -21.87 -5.14
N SER A 73 12.47 -21.44 -5.92
CA SER A 73 13.70 -22.18 -6.20
C SER A 73 14.77 -22.08 -5.10
N GLY A 74 14.56 -21.28 -4.04
CA GLY A 74 15.48 -21.09 -2.93
C GLY A 74 16.52 -20.00 -3.13
N GLU A 75 16.39 -19.19 -4.18
CA GLU A 75 17.25 -18.01 -4.41
C GLU A 75 16.78 -16.84 -3.54
N LYS A 76 17.70 -16.09 -2.95
CA LYS A 76 17.38 -14.90 -2.17
C LYS A 76 17.28 -13.67 -3.06
N VAL A 77 16.16 -12.96 -2.98
CA VAL A 77 15.85 -11.79 -3.78
C VAL A 77 15.48 -10.62 -2.87
N GLN A 78 15.97 -9.42 -3.20
CA GLN A 78 15.60 -8.17 -2.56
C GLN A 78 15.00 -7.22 -3.59
N LEU A 79 14.00 -6.41 -3.19
CA LEU A 79 13.45 -5.39 -4.10
C LEU A 79 14.53 -4.40 -4.56
N ALA A 80 15.46 -4.07 -3.67
CA ALA A 80 16.57 -3.15 -3.98
C ALA A 80 17.51 -3.65 -5.09
N ASP A 81 17.56 -4.96 -5.36
CA ASP A 81 18.38 -5.55 -6.43
C ASP A 81 17.88 -5.16 -7.83
N TYR A 82 16.65 -4.66 -7.92
CA TYR A 82 15.98 -4.23 -9.15
C TYR A 82 16.02 -2.72 -9.38
N ARG A 83 16.85 -1.97 -8.66
CA ARG A 83 17.07 -0.55 -8.99
C ARG A 83 17.64 -0.40 -10.40
N GLY A 84 17.06 0.53 -11.16
CA GLY A 84 17.32 0.69 -12.59
C GLY A 84 16.39 -0.08 -13.50
N GLU A 85 15.52 -0.94 -12.93
CA GLU A 85 14.52 -1.73 -13.65
C GLU A 85 13.11 -1.36 -13.20
N ARG A 86 12.14 -1.46 -14.10
CA ARG A 86 10.71 -1.32 -13.75
C ARG A 86 10.20 -2.64 -13.18
N VAL A 87 9.43 -2.58 -12.10
CA VAL A 87 8.97 -3.75 -11.36
C VAL A 87 7.44 -3.76 -11.24
N MET A 88 6.83 -4.89 -11.54
CA MET A 88 5.48 -5.25 -11.14
C MET A 88 5.56 -6.14 -9.91
N LEU A 89 5.24 -5.61 -8.74
CA LEU A 89 5.18 -6.34 -7.48
C LEU A 89 3.72 -6.75 -7.22
N ASN A 90 3.44 -8.03 -7.34
CA ASN A 90 2.09 -8.59 -7.21
C ASN A 90 1.98 -9.51 -6.00
N PHE A 91 0.91 -9.39 -5.22
CA PHE A 91 0.61 -10.23 -4.04
C PHE A 91 -0.57 -11.15 -4.34
N TRP A 92 -0.39 -12.45 -4.16
CA TRP A 92 -1.33 -13.47 -4.59
C TRP A 92 -1.31 -14.75 -3.74
N ALA A 93 -2.26 -15.66 -3.99
CA ALA A 93 -2.29 -16.99 -3.42
C ALA A 93 -2.92 -18.00 -4.40
N THR A 94 -2.60 -19.28 -4.27
CA THR A 94 -3.12 -20.35 -5.15
C THR A 94 -4.63 -20.54 -5.04
N TRP A 95 -5.17 -20.36 -3.85
CA TRP A 95 -6.59 -20.50 -3.53
C TRP A 95 -7.46 -19.30 -3.91
N CYS A 96 -6.85 -18.22 -4.40
CA CYS A 96 -7.53 -16.95 -4.74
C CYS A 96 -8.05 -16.98 -6.19
N PRO A 97 -9.36 -17.06 -6.45
CA PRO A 97 -9.87 -17.19 -7.83
C PRO A 97 -9.52 -16.02 -8.74
N PRO A 98 -9.61 -14.73 -8.30
CA PRO A 98 -9.21 -13.61 -9.15
C PRO A 98 -7.69 -13.58 -9.41
N CYS A 99 -6.84 -14.05 -8.47
CA CYS A 99 -5.40 -14.20 -8.71
C CYS A 99 -5.12 -15.23 -9.82
N ARG A 100 -5.79 -16.37 -9.76
CA ARG A 100 -5.69 -17.41 -10.79
C ARG A 100 -6.07 -16.89 -12.18
N ALA A 101 -7.07 -16.02 -12.25
CA ALA A 101 -7.57 -15.49 -13.50
C ALA A 101 -6.57 -14.54 -14.19
N GLU A 102 -5.73 -13.81 -13.43
CA GLU A 102 -4.74 -12.88 -14.00
C GLU A 102 -3.42 -13.54 -14.42
N MET A 103 -3.07 -14.73 -13.90
CA MET A 103 -1.76 -15.35 -14.13
C MET A 103 -1.40 -15.57 -15.61
N PRO A 104 -2.32 -15.99 -16.49
CA PRO A 104 -2.01 -16.12 -17.92
C PRO A 104 -1.63 -14.77 -18.57
N ASP A 105 -2.32 -13.67 -18.17
CA ASP A 105 -2.02 -12.34 -18.65
C ASP A 105 -0.70 -11.81 -18.09
N MET A 106 -0.38 -12.11 -16.82
CA MET A 106 0.92 -11.83 -16.22
C MET A 106 2.06 -12.55 -16.95
N GLN A 107 1.89 -13.85 -17.27
CA GLN A 107 2.89 -14.60 -18.01
C GLN A 107 3.12 -14.01 -19.40
N LYS A 108 2.04 -13.70 -20.14
CA LYS A 108 2.12 -13.02 -21.42
C LYS A 108 2.82 -11.66 -21.30
N PHE A 109 2.51 -10.90 -20.26
CA PHE A 109 3.11 -9.59 -20.00
C PHE A 109 4.61 -9.70 -19.71
N HIS A 110 5.01 -10.70 -18.92
CA HIS A 110 6.42 -11.01 -18.65
C HIS A 110 7.20 -11.37 -19.94
N GLU A 111 6.59 -12.15 -20.83
CA GLU A 111 7.24 -12.60 -22.08
C GLU A 111 7.36 -11.48 -23.12
N GLN A 112 6.47 -10.50 -23.10
CA GLN A 112 6.35 -9.49 -24.16
C GLN A 112 6.91 -8.11 -23.77
N THR A 113 7.36 -7.96 -22.53
CA THR A 113 7.91 -6.69 -22.02
C THR A 113 9.21 -6.91 -21.27
N ASP A 114 9.91 -5.83 -20.98
CA ASP A 114 11.16 -5.85 -20.20
C ASP A 114 10.96 -5.68 -18.68
N ILE A 115 9.69 -5.55 -18.24
CA ILE A 115 9.35 -5.37 -16.82
C ILE A 115 9.74 -6.61 -16.00
N LYS A 116 10.22 -6.38 -14.79
CA LYS A 116 10.47 -7.46 -13.83
C LYS A 116 9.20 -7.73 -13.02
N ILE A 117 8.72 -8.95 -13.05
CA ILE A 117 7.59 -9.38 -12.21
C ILE A 117 8.15 -10.05 -10.96
N LEU A 118 7.77 -9.55 -9.79
CA LEU A 118 8.02 -10.14 -8.49
C LEU A 118 6.67 -10.55 -7.91
N ALA A 119 6.34 -11.84 -8.02
CA ALA A 119 5.06 -12.36 -7.57
C ALA A 119 5.20 -12.94 -6.15
N VAL A 120 4.77 -12.15 -5.15
CA VAL A 120 4.83 -12.52 -3.73
C VAL A 120 3.63 -13.40 -3.39
N ASN A 121 3.90 -14.66 -3.14
CA ASN A 121 2.90 -15.61 -2.66
C ASN A 121 2.72 -15.47 -1.14
N LEU A 122 1.46 -15.37 -0.67
CA LEU A 122 1.08 -15.37 0.75
C LEU A 122 1.21 -16.79 1.31
N THR A 123 2.44 -17.29 1.43
CA THR A 123 2.77 -18.70 1.67
C THR A 123 2.21 -19.23 2.98
N GLU A 124 2.15 -18.39 4.03
CA GLU A 124 1.54 -18.78 5.31
C GLU A 124 0.07 -19.16 5.16
N SER A 125 -0.61 -18.61 4.15
CA SER A 125 -2.03 -18.85 3.90
C SER A 125 -2.30 -20.06 2.98
N GLU A 126 -1.26 -20.66 2.39
CA GLU A 126 -1.37 -21.86 1.58
C GLU A 126 -1.55 -23.12 2.44
N ALA A 127 -2.21 -24.12 1.92
CA ALA A 127 -2.36 -25.39 2.62
C ALA A 127 -1.03 -26.17 2.70
N ALA A 128 -0.21 -26.06 1.65
CA ALA A 128 1.13 -26.60 1.59
C ALA A 128 2.00 -25.81 0.60
N ARG A 129 3.32 -25.73 0.85
CA ARG A 129 4.28 -25.15 -0.11
C ARG A 129 4.24 -25.86 -1.48
N GLN A 130 3.90 -27.15 -1.49
CA GLN A 130 3.76 -27.93 -2.71
C GLN A 130 2.65 -27.39 -3.63
N ASP A 131 1.58 -26.84 -3.07
CA ASP A 131 0.47 -26.27 -3.86
C ASP A 131 0.95 -25.12 -4.74
N VAL A 132 1.94 -24.34 -4.25
CA VAL A 132 2.55 -23.25 -5.03
C VAL A 132 3.40 -23.80 -6.17
N HIS A 133 4.16 -24.88 -5.94
CA HIS A 133 4.92 -25.56 -7.00
C HIS A 133 4.01 -26.09 -8.10
N ASP A 134 2.98 -26.84 -7.71
CA ASP A 134 2.03 -27.44 -8.63
C ASP A 134 1.30 -26.38 -9.46
N PHE A 135 0.95 -25.26 -8.81
CA PHE A 135 0.34 -24.11 -9.47
C PHE A 135 1.26 -23.46 -10.52
N VAL A 136 2.52 -23.21 -10.16
CA VAL A 136 3.52 -22.61 -11.06
C VAL A 136 3.75 -23.50 -12.29
N GLU A 137 3.80 -24.83 -12.09
CA GLU A 137 3.92 -25.80 -13.18
C GLU A 137 2.64 -25.84 -14.04
N GLU A 138 1.46 -25.89 -13.43
CA GLU A 138 0.16 -25.89 -14.11
C GLU A 138 -0.01 -24.68 -15.04
N TYR A 139 0.36 -23.47 -14.55
CA TYR A 139 0.20 -22.21 -15.29
C TYR A 139 1.40 -21.88 -16.18
N GLY A 140 2.50 -22.65 -16.10
CA GLY A 140 3.73 -22.42 -16.87
C GLY A 140 4.38 -21.07 -16.54
N LEU A 141 4.35 -20.64 -15.28
CA LEU A 141 4.88 -19.34 -14.85
C LEU A 141 6.41 -19.38 -14.84
N THR A 142 7.04 -18.35 -15.46
CA THR A 142 8.51 -18.28 -15.59
C THR A 142 9.13 -17.08 -14.87
N PHE A 143 8.34 -16.18 -14.35
CA PHE A 143 8.80 -15.07 -13.51
C PHE A 143 9.04 -15.53 -12.06
N PRO A 144 9.88 -14.79 -11.28
CA PRO A 144 10.15 -15.10 -9.89
C PRO A 144 8.90 -15.15 -9.00
N ILE A 145 8.74 -16.29 -8.31
CA ILE A 145 7.73 -16.47 -7.25
C ILE A 145 8.46 -16.34 -5.91
N LEU A 146 8.10 -15.34 -5.12
CA LEU A 146 8.69 -15.04 -3.82
C LEU A 146 7.80 -15.58 -2.71
N MET A 147 8.38 -16.25 -1.72
CA MET A 147 7.66 -16.97 -0.69
C MET A 147 7.60 -16.14 0.60
N ASP A 148 6.46 -15.51 0.89
CA ASP A 148 6.25 -14.74 2.14
C ASP A 148 5.69 -15.67 3.23
N GLU A 149 6.59 -16.50 3.79
CA GLU A 149 6.25 -17.59 4.72
C GLU A 149 5.70 -17.11 6.08
N ASN A 150 5.96 -15.85 6.44
CA ASN A 150 5.55 -15.27 7.72
C ASN A 150 4.66 -14.03 7.55
N THR A 151 4.13 -13.78 6.34
CA THR A 151 3.33 -12.60 6.00
C THR A 151 3.96 -11.25 6.37
N ASN A 152 5.28 -11.20 6.52
CA ASN A 152 5.99 -10.00 6.92
C ASN A 152 5.91 -8.92 5.83
N VAL A 153 6.17 -9.29 4.58
CA VAL A 153 6.14 -8.37 3.44
C VAL A 153 4.70 -7.96 3.14
N ALA A 154 3.76 -8.91 3.16
CA ALA A 154 2.34 -8.60 3.00
C ALA A 154 1.83 -7.64 4.08
N THR A 155 2.32 -7.75 5.32
CA THR A 155 1.99 -6.85 6.42
C THR A 155 2.59 -5.45 6.21
N GLU A 156 3.86 -5.37 5.84
CA GLU A 156 4.54 -4.11 5.55
C GLU A 156 3.87 -3.33 4.41
N TYR A 157 3.45 -4.04 3.36
CA TYR A 157 2.70 -3.49 2.23
C TYR A 157 1.20 -3.30 2.49
N ALA A 158 0.76 -3.58 3.73
CA ALA A 158 -0.63 -3.50 4.17
C ALA A 158 -1.61 -4.21 3.21
N ILE A 159 -1.21 -5.41 2.76
CA ILE A 159 -2.02 -6.22 1.86
C ILE A 159 -3.27 -6.73 2.60
N ARG A 160 -4.44 -6.42 2.05
CA ARG A 160 -5.73 -6.92 2.55
C ARG A 160 -6.49 -7.65 1.47
N PRO A 161 -6.94 -7.00 0.36
CA PRO A 161 -7.46 -7.78 -0.77
C PRO A 161 -6.28 -8.36 -1.57
N ILE A 162 -6.48 -9.53 -2.16
CA ILE A 162 -5.63 -10.08 -3.20
C ILE A 162 -6.46 -10.38 -4.45
N PRO A 163 -5.87 -10.23 -5.65
CA PRO A 163 -4.51 -9.73 -5.86
C PRO A 163 -4.41 -8.21 -5.58
N THR A 164 -3.24 -7.78 -5.14
CA THR A 164 -2.86 -6.37 -5.08
C THR A 164 -1.53 -6.21 -5.81
N THR A 165 -1.45 -5.21 -6.68
CA THR A 165 -0.28 -4.96 -7.52
C THR A 165 0.23 -3.55 -7.32
N TYR A 166 1.55 -3.42 -7.17
CA TYR A 166 2.29 -2.17 -7.22
C TYR A 166 3.12 -2.13 -8.49
N MET A 167 3.00 -1.04 -9.24
CA MET A 167 3.87 -0.73 -10.38
C MET A 167 4.93 0.24 -9.90
N ILE A 168 6.19 -0.16 -9.97
CA ILE A 168 7.33 0.54 -9.37
C ILE A 168 8.31 0.89 -10.48
N ASP A 169 8.70 2.16 -10.60
CA ASP A 169 9.62 2.62 -11.62
C ASP A 169 11.08 2.24 -11.34
N SER A 170 11.98 2.60 -12.24
CA SER A 170 13.41 2.30 -12.13
C SER A 170 14.10 2.97 -10.93
N ASN A 171 13.53 4.04 -10.39
CA ASN A 171 14.01 4.70 -9.18
C ASN A 171 13.48 4.05 -7.90
N GLY A 172 12.58 3.07 -8.04
CA GLY A 172 11.92 2.40 -6.93
C GLY A 172 10.69 3.13 -6.39
N ILE A 173 10.17 4.10 -7.15
CA ILE A 173 8.99 4.88 -6.76
C ILE A 173 7.72 4.18 -7.23
N ILE A 174 6.75 4.06 -6.36
CA ILE A 174 5.43 3.50 -6.69
C ILE A 174 4.69 4.48 -7.60
N GLN A 175 4.44 4.06 -8.84
CA GLN A 175 3.72 4.86 -9.83
C GLN A 175 2.23 4.53 -9.85
N GLN A 176 1.87 3.29 -9.52
CA GLN A 176 0.48 2.85 -9.46
C GLN A 176 0.31 1.74 -8.42
N LYS A 177 -0.87 1.72 -7.80
CA LYS A 177 -1.37 0.63 -6.94
C LYS A 177 -2.73 0.18 -7.45
N SER A 178 -2.89 -1.11 -7.69
CA SER A 178 -4.14 -1.72 -8.18
C SER A 178 -4.65 -2.77 -7.20
N PHE A 179 -5.96 -2.79 -7.01
CA PHE A 179 -6.66 -3.80 -6.22
C PHE A 179 -7.53 -4.65 -7.14
N GLY A 180 -7.45 -5.95 -6.97
CA GLY A 180 -8.11 -6.91 -7.87
C GLY A 180 -7.28 -7.25 -9.12
N PRO A 181 -7.76 -8.21 -9.92
CA PRO A 181 -7.00 -8.73 -11.06
C PRO A 181 -6.84 -7.68 -12.16
N MET A 182 -5.68 -7.70 -12.79
CA MET A 182 -5.37 -6.89 -13.97
C MET A 182 -5.34 -7.81 -15.20
N ASN A 183 -5.93 -7.37 -16.31
CA ASN A 183 -5.72 -8.02 -17.60
C ASN A 183 -4.46 -7.45 -18.29
N TYR A 184 -4.05 -8.10 -19.39
CA TYR A 184 -2.85 -7.73 -20.14
C TYR A 184 -2.84 -6.24 -20.56
N GLU A 185 -3.96 -5.74 -21.09
CA GLU A 185 -4.08 -4.36 -21.56
C GLU A 185 -3.91 -3.35 -20.41
N GLN A 186 -4.45 -3.65 -19.23
CA GLN A 186 -4.29 -2.82 -18.03
C GLN A 186 -2.83 -2.84 -17.53
N MET A 187 -2.14 -3.99 -17.60
CA MET A 187 -0.72 -4.09 -17.27
C MET A 187 0.14 -3.26 -18.22
N VAL A 188 -0.15 -3.31 -19.54
CA VAL A 188 0.54 -2.48 -20.53
C VAL A 188 0.27 -0.98 -20.32
N GLN A 189 -0.96 -0.59 -19.98
CA GLN A 189 -1.27 0.80 -19.67
C GLN A 189 -0.50 1.28 -18.44
N ALA A 190 -0.43 0.46 -17.39
CA ALA A 190 0.32 0.77 -16.18
C ALA A 190 1.83 0.88 -16.44
N LEU A 191 2.38 0.03 -17.32
CA LEU A 191 3.78 0.11 -17.73
C LEU A 191 4.10 1.42 -18.48
N ASN A 192 3.20 1.88 -19.33
CA ASN A 192 3.41 3.07 -20.15
C ASN A 192 3.43 4.39 -19.35
N VAL A 193 2.94 4.40 -18.11
CA VAL A 193 3.02 5.58 -17.23
C VAL A 193 4.23 5.55 -16.29
N MET A 194 5.02 4.48 -16.34
CA MET A 194 6.28 4.36 -15.60
C MET A 194 7.44 4.78 -16.52
N GLU A 195 7.73 6.07 -16.55
CA GLU A 195 8.90 6.62 -17.27
C GLU A 195 10.17 6.59 -16.42
#